data_ec9e49c980127c00332f82eb6fed10a1
#
_entry.id   ec9e49c980127c00332f82eb6fed10a1
#
_cell.length_a   1.000
_cell.length_b   1.000
_cell.length_c   1.000
_cell.angle_alpha   90.00
_cell.angle_beta   90.00
_cell.angle_gamma   90.00
#
_symmetry.space_group_name_H-M   'P 1'
#
loop_
_entity.id
_entity.type
_entity.pdbx_description
1 polymer ?
#
loop_
_entity_poly.entity_id
_entity_poly.type
_entity_poly.pdbx_seq_one_letter_code
_entity_poly.pdbx_strand_id
1 'polypeptide(L)'
;HEATALVGFSQGGIMSLAASLQEANLCGRVMGFGSRFVELPVQAPETVTYHLFHGKSDNVIHYGFAVSAAERLVAIDADVTADVLPYIGHEIHPNMIDLAIERLTTHMPKRFYKQVQEADPGDSPVRH
;
A
#
# COMPACT_ATOMS: atom_id res chain seq x y z
N HIS A 1 -1.80 7.22 -13.22
CA HIS A 1 -2.47 6.30 -14.13
C HIS A 1 -2.78 4.98 -13.43
N GLU A 2 -3.99 4.47 -13.57
CA GLU A 2 -4.46 3.30 -12.83
C GLU A 2 -3.65 2.03 -13.10
N ALA A 3 -3.11 1.88 -14.31
CA ALA A 3 -2.32 0.72 -14.67
C ALA A 3 -0.85 0.84 -14.26
N THR A 4 -0.46 1.96 -13.66
CA THR A 4 0.92 2.21 -13.26
C THR A 4 1.10 1.86 -11.79
N ALA A 5 2.20 1.19 -11.47
CA ALA A 5 2.60 0.92 -10.09
C ALA A 5 3.94 1.59 -9.82
N LEU A 6 4.04 2.29 -8.70
CA LEU A 6 5.31 2.79 -8.19
C LEU A 6 5.85 1.77 -7.20
N VAL A 7 7.09 1.36 -7.39
CA VAL A 7 7.74 0.37 -6.54
C VAL A 7 9.04 0.95 -6.04
N GLY A 8 9.27 0.91 -4.75
CA GLY A 8 10.50 1.44 -4.20
C GLY A 8 10.93 0.75 -2.93
N PHE A 9 12.24 0.71 -2.72
CA PHE A 9 12.88 0.19 -1.52
C PHE A 9 13.53 1.34 -0.77
N SER A 10 13.37 1.35 0.55
CA SER A 10 14.02 2.31 1.43
C SER A 10 13.73 3.76 0.97
N GLN A 11 14.73 4.52 0.58
CA GLN A 11 14.55 5.90 0.15
C GLN A 11 13.70 6.01 -1.12
N GLY A 12 13.83 5.07 -2.05
CA GLY A 12 12.98 5.01 -3.23
C GLY A 12 11.52 4.79 -2.88
N GLY A 13 11.26 3.99 -1.86
CA GLY A 13 9.90 3.79 -1.34
C GLY A 13 9.35 5.04 -0.68
N ILE A 14 10.17 5.74 0.10
CA ILE A 14 9.78 7.01 0.73
C ILE A 14 9.37 8.02 -0.35
N MET A 15 10.16 8.11 -1.42
CA MET A 15 9.87 9.01 -2.53
C MET A 15 8.60 8.61 -3.27
N SER A 16 8.39 7.31 -3.48
CA SER A 16 7.18 6.80 -4.15
C SER A 16 5.92 7.12 -3.35
N LEU A 17 5.98 6.92 -2.04
CA LEU A 17 4.86 7.25 -1.15
C LEU A 17 4.56 8.74 -1.18
N ALA A 18 5.60 9.59 -1.11
CA ALA A 18 5.43 11.04 -1.16
C ALA A 18 4.83 11.48 -2.51
N ALA A 19 5.32 10.94 -3.61
CA ALA A 19 4.83 11.29 -4.94
C ALA A 19 3.35 10.94 -5.11
N SER A 20 2.91 9.82 -4.57
CA SER A 20 1.51 9.38 -4.67
C SER A 20 0.54 10.35 -4.01
N LEU A 21 0.99 11.08 -3.00
CA LEU A 21 0.16 12.05 -2.29
C LEU A 21 0.08 13.39 -3.03
N GLN A 22 1.07 13.71 -3.85
CA GLN A 22 1.15 14.99 -4.54
C GLN A 22 0.49 14.96 -5.91
N GLU A 23 0.51 13.81 -6.59
CA GLU A 23 0.01 13.64 -7.94
C GLU A 23 -1.09 12.59 -7.95
N ALA A 24 -2.34 13.01 -7.88
CA ALA A 24 -3.48 12.12 -7.68
C ALA A 24 -3.63 11.04 -8.75
N ASN A 25 -3.22 11.31 -9.99
CA ASN A 25 -3.40 10.36 -11.09
C ASN A 25 -2.07 9.75 -11.56
N LEU A 26 -1.05 9.82 -10.73
CA LEU A 26 0.27 9.33 -11.09
C LEU A 26 0.30 7.81 -11.25
N CYS A 27 -0.38 7.11 -10.35
CA CYS A 27 -0.35 5.65 -10.32
C CYS A 27 -1.62 5.08 -9.70
N GLY A 28 -1.83 3.79 -9.90
CA GLY A 28 -2.91 3.05 -9.25
C GLY A 28 -2.46 2.25 -8.04
N ARG A 29 -1.16 1.97 -7.93
CA ARG A 29 -0.60 1.24 -6.80
C ARG A 29 0.75 1.80 -6.41
N VAL A 30 1.04 1.72 -5.11
CA VAL A 30 2.38 2.00 -4.58
C VAL A 30 2.79 0.77 -3.77
N MET A 31 3.98 0.26 -4.04
CA MET A 31 4.57 -0.85 -3.28
C MET A 31 5.83 -0.34 -2.61
N GLY A 32 5.79 -0.22 -1.30
CA GLY A 32 6.92 0.26 -0.51
C GLY A 32 7.55 -0.86 0.29
N PHE A 33 8.84 -1.09 0.09
CA PHE A 33 9.61 -2.11 0.79
C PHE A 33 10.58 -1.42 1.74
N GLY A 34 10.46 -1.71 3.03
CA GLY A 34 11.36 -1.13 4.05
C GLY A 34 11.32 0.39 4.02
N SER A 35 10.15 0.99 3.92
CA SER A 35 9.97 2.42 3.68
C SER A 35 9.06 3.04 4.72
N ARG A 36 8.85 4.35 4.62
CA ARG A 36 7.93 5.08 5.48
C ARG A 36 7.46 6.34 4.78
N PHE A 37 6.38 6.92 5.25
CA PHE A 37 6.04 8.29 4.87
C PHE A 37 6.97 9.27 5.60
N VAL A 38 7.31 10.36 4.94
CA VAL A 38 8.04 11.46 5.60
C VAL A 38 7.19 12.02 6.75
N GLU A 39 5.92 12.29 6.44
CA GLU A 39 4.90 12.61 7.43
C GLU A 39 3.68 11.76 7.13
N LEU A 40 3.00 11.29 8.17
CA LEU A 40 1.80 10.49 7.97
C LEU A 40 0.74 11.33 7.24
N PRO A 41 0.12 10.79 6.18
CA PRO A 41 -0.82 11.57 5.39
C PRO A 41 -2.11 11.86 6.15
N VAL A 42 -2.70 13.02 5.88
CA VAL A 42 -4.02 13.37 6.41
C VAL A 42 -5.13 13.00 5.42
N GLN A 43 -4.76 12.77 4.17
CA GLN A 43 -5.66 12.28 3.13
C GLN A 43 -4.83 11.56 2.07
N ALA A 44 -5.45 10.70 1.30
CA ALA A 44 -4.80 9.98 0.22
C ALA A 44 -5.77 9.81 -0.94
N PRO A 45 -5.27 9.73 -2.20
CA PRO A 45 -6.14 9.54 -3.35
C PRO A 45 -6.92 8.23 -3.28
N GLU A 46 -8.19 8.26 -3.59
CA GLU A 46 -9.03 7.06 -3.63
C GLU A 46 -8.59 6.07 -4.71
N THR A 47 -7.91 6.56 -5.73
CA THR A 47 -7.49 5.75 -6.87
C THR A 47 -6.20 4.99 -6.63
N VAL A 48 -5.57 5.15 -5.47
CA VAL A 48 -4.29 4.51 -5.17
C VAL A 48 -4.48 3.40 -4.13
N THR A 49 -3.90 2.24 -4.41
CA THR A 49 -3.79 1.14 -3.45
C THR A 49 -2.36 1.09 -2.95
N TYR A 50 -2.19 1.03 -1.64
CA TYR A 50 -0.88 0.97 -0.99
C TYR A 50 -0.58 -0.44 -0.52
N HIS A 51 0.60 -0.95 -0.88
CA HIS A 51 1.09 -2.23 -0.38
C HIS A 51 2.43 -1.99 0.30
N LEU A 52 2.48 -2.25 1.60
CA LEU A 52 3.66 -2.00 2.42
C LEU A 52 4.26 -3.33 2.87
N PHE A 53 5.56 -3.49 2.68
CA PHE A 53 6.30 -4.69 3.08
C PHE A 53 7.48 -4.28 3.94
N HIS A 54 7.62 -4.89 5.10
CA HIS A 54 8.66 -4.48 6.04
C HIS A 54 9.21 -5.68 6.81
N GLY A 55 10.51 -5.68 7.01
CA GLY A 55 11.15 -6.66 7.86
C GLY A 55 11.02 -6.26 9.33
N LYS A 56 10.61 -7.19 10.17
CA LYS A 56 10.45 -6.90 11.60
C LYS A 56 11.78 -6.63 12.29
N SER A 57 12.88 -7.14 11.71
CA SER A 57 14.23 -6.94 12.23
C SER A 57 14.97 -5.79 11.54
N ASP A 58 14.28 -4.96 10.77
CA ASP A 58 14.85 -3.80 10.10
C ASP A 58 15.34 -2.81 11.16
N ASN A 59 16.66 -2.54 11.17
CA ASN A 59 17.28 -1.62 12.11
C ASN A 59 17.66 -0.29 11.46
N VAL A 60 17.30 -0.07 10.21
CA VAL A 60 17.49 1.20 9.51
C VAL A 60 16.21 2.01 9.55
N ILE A 61 15.10 1.39 9.13
CA ILE A 61 13.77 1.96 9.26
C ILE A 61 12.93 0.97 10.06
N HIS A 62 12.60 1.32 11.29
CA HIS A 62 11.87 0.44 12.20
C HIS A 62 10.51 0.06 11.60
N TYR A 63 10.11 -1.20 11.74
CA TYR A 63 8.84 -1.68 11.17
C TYR A 63 7.62 -0.93 11.71
N GLY A 64 7.75 -0.30 12.87
CA GLY A 64 6.67 0.52 13.43
C GLY A 64 6.21 1.63 12.50
N PHE A 65 7.08 2.12 11.62
CA PHE A 65 6.68 3.10 10.62
C PHE A 65 5.68 2.52 9.62
N ALA A 66 5.85 1.25 9.24
CA ALA A 66 4.90 0.57 8.35
C ALA A 66 3.57 0.34 9.06
N VAL A 67 3.60 -0.05 10.33
CA VAL A 67 2.38 -0.24 11.13
C VAL A 67 1.62 1.07 11.27
N SER A 68 2.33 2.15 11.63
CA SER A 68 1.71 3.48 11.76
C SER A 68 1.14 3.97 10.45
N ALA A 69 1.85 3.73 9.34
CA ALA A 69 1.36 4.10 8.01
C ALA A 69 0.08 3.35 7.67
N ALA A 70 0.06 2.04 7.91
CA ALA A 70 -1.12 1.23 7.63
C ALA A 70 -2.32 1.69 8.47
N GLU A 71 -2.10 1.93 9.76
CA GLU A 71 -3.15 2.43 10.65
C GLU A 71 -3.70 3.77 10.19
N ARG A 72 -2.82 4.69 9.78
CA ARG A 72 -3.24 5.99 9.28
C ARG A 72 -4.02 5.87 7.97
N LEU A 73 -3.55 5.04 7.05
CA LEU A 73 -4.23 4.85 5.77
C LEU A 73 -5.61 4.23 5.97
N VAL A 74 -5.74 3.28 6.88
CA VAL A 74 -7.06 2.74 7.24
C VAL A 74 -7.94 3.85 7.83
N ALA A 75 -7.40 4.66 8.72
CA ALA A 75 -8.16 5.71 9.40
C ALA A 75 -8.70 6.77 8.43
N ILE A 76 -8.01 7.03 7.33
CA ILE A 76 -8.45 7.98 6.31
C ILE A 76 -9.14 7.30 5.12
N ASP A 77 -9.54 6.05 5.30
CA ASP A 77 -10.29 5.25 4.33
C ASP A 77 -9.53 4.98 3.03
N ALA A 78 -8.23 4.92 3.09
CA ALA A 78 -7.41 4.53 1.95
C ALA A 78 -7.32 3.01 1.85
N ASP A 79 -6.96 2.53 0.66
CA ASP A 79 -6.82 1.10 0.39
C ASP A 79 -5.39 0.67 0.67
N VAL A 80 -5.19 -0.23 1.63
CA VAL A 80 -3.85 -0.60 2.07
C VAL A 80 -3.76 -2.06 2.48
N THR A 81 -2.63 -2.68 2.16
CA THR A 81 -2.19 -3.94 2.77
C THR A 81 -0.82 -3.69 3.39
N ALA A 82 -0.54 -4.35 4.51
CA ALA A 82 0.75 -4.23 5.16
C ALA A 82 1.18 -5.61 5.64
N ASP A 83 2.38 -6.00 5.26
CA ASP A 83 2.96 -7.28 5.61
C ASP A 83 4.29 -7.04 6.33
N VAL A 84 4.36 -7.46 7.59
CA VAL A 84 5.59 -7.38 8.38
C VAL A 84 6.11 -8.81 8.57
N LEU A 85 7.32 -9.06 8.08
CA LEU A 85 7.90 -10.39 8.04
C LEU A 85 8.93 -10.56 9.16
N PRO A 86 8.81 -11.60 9.99
CA PRO A 86 9.76 -11.83 11.07
C PRO A 86 11.14 -12.24 10.52
N TYR A 87 12.17 -11.94 11.27
CA TYR A 87 13.57 -12.33 11.00
C TYR A 87 14.15 -11.72 9.73
N ILE A 88 13.51 -10.73 9.13
CA ILE A 88 13.99 -10.03 7.94
C ILE A 88 14.40 -8.63 8.33
N GLY A 89 15.57 -8.20 7.86
CA GLY A 89 16.12 -6.89 8.13
C GLY A 89 15.76 -5.88 7.05
N HIS A 90 16.67 -4.92 6.85
CA HIS A 90 16.48 -3.84 5.87
C HIS A 90 16.90 -4.32 4.48
N GLU A 91 15.99 -5.04 3.82
CA GLU A 91 16.26 -5.66 2.51
C GLU A 91 14.95 -5.94 1.79
N ILE A 92 15.04 -6.18 0.49
CA ILE A 92 13.95 -6.78 -0.26
C ILE A 92 14.20 -8.29 -0.25
N HIS A 93 13.50 -8.99 0.63
CA HIS A 93 13.64 -10.44 0.75
C HIS A 93 12.76 -11.16 -0.28
N PRO A 94 13.19 -12.33 -0.79
CA PRO A 94 12.35 -13.10 -1.74
C PRO A 94 10.93 -13.35 -1.26
N ASN A 95 10.72 -13.57 0.03
CA ASN A 95 9.37 -13.75 0.57
C ASN A 95 8.51 -12.51 0.42
N MET A 96 9.11 -11.32 0.47
CA MET A 96 8.38 -10.07 0.21
C MET A 96 7.97 -9.98 -1.26
N ILE A 97 8.84 -10.42 -2.17
CA ILE A 97 8.54 -10.43 -3.60
C ILE A 97 7.35 -11.36 -3.87
N ASP A 98 7.35 -12.55 -3.26
CA ASP A 98 6.25 -13.50 -3.41
C ASP A 98 4.93 -12.90 -2.93
N LEU A 99 4.95 -12.22 -1.78
CA LEU A 99 3.78 -11.53 -1.25
C LEU A 99 3.34 -10.38 -2.16
N ALA A 100 4.30 -9.63 -2.71
CA ALA A 100 3.99 -8.53 -3.63
C ALA A 100 3.26 -9.06 -4.87
N ILE A 101 3.74 -10.15 -5.44
CA ILE A 101 3.09 -10.78 -6.58
C ILE A 101 1.69 -11.26 -6.20
N GLU A 102 1.55 -11.88 -5.04
CA GLU A 102 0.26 -12.33 -4.55
C GLU A 102 -0.72 -11.15 -4.41
N ARG A 103 -0.28 -10.04 -3.81
CA ARG A 103 -1.13 -8.85 -3.67
C ARG A 103 -1.54 -8.28 -5.02
N LEU A 104 -0.61 -8.23 -5.98
CA LEU A 104 -0.91 -7.74 -7.32
C LEU A 104 -1.95 -8.58 -8.03
N THR A 105 -1.94 -9.90 -7.80
CA THR A 105 -2.80 -10.83 -8.53
C THR A 105 -4.12 -11.13 -7.83
N THR A 106 -4.20 -10.93 -6.52
CA THR A 106 -5.38 -11.33 -5.74
C THR A 106 -6.10 -10.18 -5.05
N HIS A 107 -5.40 -9.08 -4.76
CA HIS A 107 -6.04 -7.95 -4.08
C HIS A 107 -6.85 -7.11 -5.05
N MET A 108 -8.16 -7.07 -4.87
CA MET A 108 -9.03 -6.17 -5.63
C MET A 108 -8.99 -4.79 -4.99
N PRO A 109 -8.60 -3.74 -5.74
CA PRO A 109 -8.61 -2.38 -5.20
C PRO A 109 -9.98 -2.00 -4.65
N LYS A 110 -9.98 -1.31 -3.52
CA LYS A 110 -11.19 -0.91 -2.81
C LYS A 110 -12.15 -0.11 -3.69
N ARG A 111 -11.62 0.72 -4.58
CA ARG A 111 -12.44 1.52 -5.50
C ARG A 111 -13.28 0.66 -6.45
N PHE A 112 -12.82 -0.55 -6.79
CA PHE A 112 -13.57 -1.44 -7.66
C PHE A 112 -14.81 -1.97 -6.97
N TYR A 113 -14.75 -2.24 -5.69
CA TYR A 113 -15.93 -2.62 -4.92
C TYR A 113 -16.97 -1.50 -4.92
N LYS A 114 -16.52 -0.26 -4.75
CA LYS A 114 -17.41 0.90 -4.82
C LYS A 114 -18.08 1.01 -6.18
N GLN A 115 -17.34 0.84 -7.25
CA GLN A 115 -17.87 0.91 -8.62
C GLN A 115 -18.93 -0.16 -8.86
N VAL A 116 -18.68 -1.38 -8.40
CA VAL A 116 -19.64 -2.48 -8.55
C VAL A 116 -20.92 -2.18 -7.79
N GLN A 117 -20.82 -1.70 -6.56
CA GLN A 117 -21.99 -1.36 -5.75
C GLN A 117 -22.79 -0.21 -6.33
N GLU A 118 -22.13 0.80 -6.88
CA GLU A 118 -22.79 1.94 -7.50
C GLU A 118 -23.47 1.55 -8.81
N ALA A 119 -22.86 0.64 -9.57
CA ALA A 119 -23.40 0.18 -10.84
C ALA A 119 -24.63 -0.70 -10.63
N ASP A 120 -24.68 -1.45 -9.54
CA ASP A 120 -25.77 -2.38 -9.25
C ASP A 120 -26.07 -2.41 -7.75
N PRO A 121 -26.65 -1.33 -7.22
CA PRO A 121 -26.87 -1.22 -5.77
C PRO A 121 -27.85 -2.24 -5.21
N GLY A 122 -28.72 -2.81 -6.03
CA GLY A 122 -29.67 -3.82 -5.60
C GLY A 122 -29.10 -5.22 -5.50
N ASP A 123 -27.88 -5.41 -5.97
CA ASP A 123 -27.25 -6.72 -6.05
C ASP A 123 -25.84 -6.65 -5.49
N SER A 124 -25.71 -6.15 -4.29
CA SER A 124 -24.41 -6.00 -3.66
C SER A 124 -23.78 -7.38 -3.44
N PRO A 125 -22.61 -7.64 -4.04
CA PRO A 125 -22.01 -8.97 -3.99
C PRO A 125 -21.35 -9.29 -2.66
N VAL A 126 -20.98 -8.30 -1.89
CA VAL A 126 -20.21 -8.50 -0.66
C VAL A 126 -21.06 -8.13 0.54
N ARG A 127 -21.11 -9.01 1.48
CA ARG A 127 -21.93 -8.86 2.67
C ARG A 127 -21.14 -8.93 3.95
N HIS A 128 -19.88 -9.03 3.87
CA HIS A 128 -19.14 -9.39 5.07
C HIS A 128 -17.75 -8.85 5.09
#